data_20f6689e9362cbe58c0effa4d66eaf17
#
_entry.id   20f6689e9362cbe58c0effa4d66eaf17
#
_cell.length_a   1.000
_cell.length_b   1.000
_cell.length_c   1.000
_cell.angle_alpha   90.00
_cell.angle_beta   90.00
_cell.angle_gamma   90.00
#
_symmetry.space_group_name_H-M   'P 1'
#
loop_
_entity.id
_entity.type
_entity.pdbx_description
1 polymer ?
#
loop_
_entity_poly.entity_id
_entity_poly.type
_entity_poly.pdbx_seq_one_letter_code
_entity_poly.pdbx_strand_id
1 'polypeptide(L)'
;MSPDIIILLLGLVALMALGIPICFAMMSVASVILLVFYGSGLLNVLNAAFVYQMQSESLLAIPMFALMAAFLQTSGIGGDIYEFFHKWLGGINGGLAMATVATTAVIAAMSGVAATATIMMGLIALPAMLDRGYDKALATGPVLAGGCLGPIIPPSTIMIIMSSYTGVSAGWLFAGGALPGVGLALLFIIYIGIRCAINPKLGPGIPKAERASLAGVGAQYDSEVVYHNVKAEVAAQGVVYTDMESALT
;
A
#
# COMPACT_ATOMS: atom_id res chain seq x y z
N MET A 1 -1.27 -18.64 -30.77
CA MET A 1 -1.11 -18.86 -29.33
C MET A 1 -1.00 -20.35 -29.12
N SER A 2 0.02 -20.82 -28.43
CA SER A 2 0.13 -22.25 -28.10
C SER A 2 -1.04 -22.67 -27.20
N PRO A 3 -1.57 -23.89 -27.36
CA PRO A 3 -2.73 -24.36 -26.60
C PRO A 3 -2.50 -24.27 -25.08
N ASP A 4 -1.25 -24.39 -24.65
CA ASP A 4 -0.83 -24.29 -23.25
C ASP A 4 -1.19 -22.96 -22.62
N ILE A 5 -0.99 -21.84 -23.35
CA ILE A 5 -1.28 -20.48 -22.86
C ILE A 5 -2.79 -20.29 -22.70
N ILE A 6 -3.60 -20.84 -23.64
CA ILE A 6 -5.06 -20.74 -23.57
C ILE A 6 -5.57 -21.52 -22.36
N ILE A 7 -5.06 -22.73 -22.13
CA ILE A 7 -5.43 -23.57 -20.98
C ILE A 7 -5.02 -22.88 -19.67
N LEU A 8 -3.84 -22.26 -19.64
CA LEU A 8 -3.36 -21.51 -18.47
C LEU A 8 -4.29 -20.33 -18.13
N LEU A 9 -4.62 -19.50 -19.12
CA LEU A 9 -5.48 -18.34 -18.91
C LEU A 9 -6.90 -18.75 -18.51
N LEU A 10 -7.50 -19.71 -19.21
CA LEU A 10 -8.85 -20.20 -18.90
C LEU A 10 -8.91 -20.88 -17.53
N GLY A 11 -7.93 -21.71 -17.20
CA GLY A 11 -7.84 -22.38 -15.91
C GLY A 11 -7.66 -21.37 -14.77
N LEU A 12 -6.82 -20.36 -14.96
CA LEU A 12 -6.62 -19.29 -13.98
C LEU A 12 -7.92 -18.52 -13.72
N VAL A 13 -8.58 -18.07 -14.79
CA VAL A 13 -9.85 -17.32 -14.68
C VAL A 13 -10.93 -18.19 -14.03
N ALA A 14 -11.03 -19.47 -14.40
CA ALA A 14 -12.01 -20.37 -13.81
C ALA A 14 -11.79 -20.58 -12.31
N LEU A 15 -10.54 -20.80 -11.85
CA LEU A 15 -10.22 -20.97 -10.45
C LEU A 15 -10.42 -19.67 -9.65
N MET A 16 -10.09 -18.51 -10.23
CA MET A 16 -10.38 -17.22 -9.61
C MET A 16 -11.89 -16.95 -9.49
N ALA A 17 -12.68 -17.35 -10.49
CA ALA A 17 -14.14 -17.24 -10.43
C ALA A 17 -14.76 -18.13 -9.33
N LEU A 18 -14.11 -19.23 -8.97
CA LEU A 18 -14.47 -20.08 -7.82
C LEU A 18 -14.03 -19.49 -6.45
N GLY A 19 -13.41 -18.30 -6.44
CA GLY A 19 -12.94 -17.66 -5.20
C GLY A 19 -11.61 -18.18 -4.67
N ILE A 20 -10.86 -18.96 -5.43
CA ILE A 20 -9.56 -19.47 -5.01
C ILE A 20 -8.52 -18.34 -5.09
N PRO A 21 -7.72 -18.08 -4.01
CA PRO A 21 -6.67 -17.08 -4.04
C PRO A 21 -5.70 -17.29 -5.20
N ILE A 22 -5.27 -16.19 -5.84
CA ILE A 22 -4.46 -16.21 -7.06
C ILE A 22 -3.19 -17.09 -6.95
N CYS A 23 -2.55 -17.11 -5.77
CA CYS A 23 -1.35 -17.92 -5.54
C CYS A 23 -1.62 -19.42 -5.73
N PHE A 24 -2.72 -19.93 -5.14
CA PHE A 24 -3.10 -21.33 -5.27
C PHE A 24 -3.63 -21.63 -6.67
N ALA A 25 -4.38 -20.70 -7.27
CA ALA A 25 -4.86 -20.84 -8.64
C ALA A 25 -3.69 -20.96 -9.63
N MET A 26 -2.70 -20.08 -9.54
CA MET A 26 -1.50 -20.13 -10.39
C MET A 26 -0.71 -21.42 -10.20
N MET A 27 -0.47 -21.82 -8.95
CA MET A 27 0.27 -23.05 -8.64
C MET A 27 -0.45 -24.30 -9.18
N SER A 28 -1.76 -24.38 -8.98
CA SER A 28 -2.58 -25.51 -9.44
C SER A 28 -2.58 -25.62 -10.97
N VAL A 29 -2.86 -24.52 -11.67
CA VAL A 29 -2.91 -24.51 -13.15
C VAL A 29 -1.53 -24.83 -13.73
N ALA A 30 -0.46 -24.20 -13.20
CA ALA A 30 0.90 -24.50 -13.62
C ALA A 30 1.24 -25.98 -13.43
N SER A 31 0.93 -26.55 -12.25
CA SER A 31 1.19 -27.96 -11.96
C SER A 31 0.45 -28.91 -12.91
N VAL A 32 -0.82 -28.62 -13.20
CA VAL A 32 -1.64 -29.43 -14.13
C VAL A 32 -1.06 -29.37 -15.55
N ILE A 33 -0.76 -28.18 -16.07
CA ILE A 33 -0.18 -28.02 -17.39
C ILE A 33 1.12 -28.79 -17.51
N LEU A 34 1.95 -28.61 -16.52
CA LEU A 34 3.25 -29.26 -16.50
C LEU A 34 3.14 -30.79 -16.47
N LEU A 35 2.24 -31.36 -15.68
CA LEU A 35 1.99 -32.81 -15.66
C LEU A 35 1.45 -33.34 -16.97
N VAL A 36 0.54 -32.61 -17.61
CA VAL A 36 -0.11 -33.03 -18.86
C VAL A 36 0.86 -32.98 -20.04
N PHE A 37 1.67 -31.91 -20.16
CA PHE A 37 2.51 -31.69 -21.34
C PHE A 37 3.95 -32.23 -21.18
N TYR A 38 4.47 -32.29 -19.95
CA TYR A 38 5.88 -32.66 -19.70
C TYR A 38 6.06 -33.94 -18.88
N GLY A 39 4.96 -34.53 -18.36
CA GLY A 39 5.00 -35.82 -17.65
C GLY A 39 5.65 -35.77 -16.26
N SER A 40 5.86 -36.95 -15.66
CA SER A 40 6.30 -37.10 -14.25
C SER A 40 7.70 -36.56 -13.94
N GLY A 41 8.58 -36.40 -14.94
CA GLY A 41 9.91 -35.80 -14.74
C GLY A 41 9.87 -34.38 -14.23
N LEU A 42 8.75 -33.71 -14.36
CA LEU A 42 8.53 -32.34 -13.95
C LEU A 42 8.39 -32.14 -12.44
N LEU A 43 7.98 -33.14 -11.68
CA LEU A 43 7.99 -33.05 -10.21
C LEU A 43 9.39 -32.70 -9.69
N ASN A 44 10.44 -33.18 -10.35
CA ASN A 44 11.82 -32.82 -10.02
C ASN A 44 12.13 -31.37 -10.37
N VAL A 45 11.59 -30.83 -11.48
CA VAL A 45 11.77 -29.43 -11.89
C VAL A 45 11.04 -28.50 -10.93
N LEU A 46 9.80 -28.84 -10.54
CA LEU A 46 9.05 -28.08 -9.54
C LEU A 46 9.78 -28.05 -8.21
N ASN A 47 10.24 -29.22 -7.73
CA ASN A 47 10.98 -29.32 -6.47
C ASN A 47 12.27 -28.49 -6.53
N ALA A 48 13.03 -28.58 -7.61
CA ALA A 48 14.24 -27.81 -7.80
C ALA A 48 13.95 -26.29 -7.82
N ALA A 49 12.87 -25.86 -8.49
CA ALA A 49 12.46 -24.47 -8.53
C ALA A 49 12.05 -23.94 -7.14
N PHE A 50 11.30 -24.75 -6.37
CA PHE A 50 10.95 -24.40 -4.98
C PHE A 50 12.19 -24.26 -4.11
N VAL A 51 13.09 -25.22 -4.14
CA VAL A 51 14.32 -25.20 -3.32
C VAL A 51 15.18 -23.99 -3.70
N TYR A 52 15.37 -23.75 -4.99
CA TYR A 52 16.11 -22.58 -5.49
C TYR A 52 15.52 -21.27 -4.98
N GLN A 53 14.21 -21.15 -5.03
CA GLN A 53 13.51 -19.91 -4.61
C GLN A 53 13.58 -19.75 -3.07
N MET A 54 13.47 -20.83 -2.31
CA MET A 54 13.59 -20.78 -0.84
C MET A 54 15.02 -20.44 -0.37
N GLN A 55 16.04 -20.73 -1.17
CA GLN A 55 17.43 -20.40 -0.88
C GLN A 55 17.81 -18.96 -1.31
N SER A 56 16.90 -18.22 -1.95
CA SER A 56 17.18 -16.86 -2.39
C SER A 56 17.28 -15.92 -1.19
N GLU A 57 18.48 -15.40 -0.93
CA GLU A 57 18.73 -14.41 0.13
C GLU A 57 17.89 -13.14 -0.05
N SER A 58 17.66 -12.74 -1.30
CA SER A 58 16.84 -11.56 -1.61
C SER A 58 15.40 -11.72 -1.14
N LEU A 59 14.81 -12.93 -1.27
CA LEU A 59 13.42 -13.17 -0.86
C LEU A 59 13.25 -13.25 0.66
N LEU A 60 14.30 -13.53 1.41
CA LEU A 60 14.28 -13.52 2.88
C LEU A 60 13.97 -12.12 3.44
N ALA A 61 14.27 -11.07 2.69
CA ALA A 61 13.94 -9.71 3.08
C ALA A 61 12.43 -9.40 3.10
N ILE A 62 11.61 -10.11 2.30
CA ILE A 62 10.16 -9.85 2.19
C ILE A 62 9.42 -10.05 3.52
N PRO A 63 9.59 -11.16 4.25
CA PRO A 63 8.99 -11.34 5.58
C PRO A 63 9.44 -10.27 6.58
N MET A 64 10.68 -9.84 6.52
CA MET A 64 11.20 -8.79 7.40
C MET A 64 10.54 -7.43 7.11
N PHE A 65 10.33 -7.08 5.83
CA PHE A 65 9.59 -5.87 5.48
C PHE A 65 8.12 -5.96 5.86
N ALA A 66 7.48 -7.13 5.72
CA ALA A 66 6.11 -7.33 6.17
C ALA A 66 5.99 -7.15 7.69
N LEU A 67 6.94 -7.67 8.46
CA LEU A 67 7.00 -7.49 9.91
C LEU A 67 7.21 -6.02 10.28
N MET A 68 8.14 -5.34 9.62
CA MET A 68 8.36 -3.91 9.79
C MET A 68 7.10 -3.09 9.48
N ALA A 69 6.41 -3.40 8.39
CA ALA A 69 5.15 -2.75 8.02
C ALA A 69 4.07 -2.95 9.10
N ALA A 70 3.95 -4.16 9.67
CA ALA A 70 3.01 -4.46 10.75
C ALA A 70 3.32 -3.64 12.01
N PHE A 71 4.58 -3.54 12.42
CA PHE A 71 4.97 -2.69 13.54
C PHE A 71 4.69 -1.20 13.29
N LEU A 72 4.93 -0.71 12.07
CA LEU A 72 4.64 0.68 11.72
C LEU A 72 3.15 1.00 11.79
N GLN A 73 2.30 0.06 11.38
CA GLN A 73 0.84 0.25 11.44
C GLN A 73 0.34 0.39 12.88
N THR A 74 0.92 -0.35 13.82
CA THR A 74 0.49 -0.39 15.22
C THR A 74 1.18 0.63 16.11
N SER A 75 2.29 1.23 15.65
CA SER A 75 3.13 2.15 16.47
C SER A 75 2.59 3.56 16.62
N GLY A 76 1.55 3.95 15.85
CA GLY A 76 1.08 5.34 15.83
C GLY A 76 1.95 6.34 15.05
N ILE A 77 3.16 5.95 14.64
CA ILE A 77 4.13 6.83 13.93
C ILE A 77 3.51 7.47 12.67
N GLY A 78 2.61 6.76 11.99
CA GLY A 78 1.95 7.32 10.81
C GLY A 78 1.09 8.55 11.10
N GLY A 79 0.42 8.57 12.26
CA GLY A 79 -0.30 9.73 12.77
C GLY A 79 0.64 10.91 13.04
N ASP A 80 1.78 10.64 13.71
CA ASP A 80 2.77 11.65 14.06
C ASP A 80 3.41 12.28 12.81
N ILE A 81 3.76 11.46 11.82
CA ILE A 81 4.28 11.93 10.51
C ILE A 81 3.23 12.78 9.78
N TYR A 82 1.97 12.35 9.82
CA TYR A 82 0.88 13.12 9.22
C TYR A 82 0.70 14.46 9.91
N GLU A 83 0.72 14.49 11.24
CA GLU A 83 0.64 15.72 12.03
C GLU A 83 1.80 16.68 11.72
N PHE A 84 3.02 16.14 11.59
CA PHE A 84 4.19 16.92 11.19
C PHE A 84 3.97 17.63 9.83
N PHE A 85 3.63 16.89 8.79
CA PHE A 85 3.37 17.47 7.47
C PHE A 85 2.13 18.36 7.45
N HIS A 86 1.11 18.02 8.23
CA HIS A 86 -0.09 18.81 8.40
C HIS A 86 0.19 20.19 9.00
N LYS A 87 1.01 20.27 10.04
CA LYS A 87 1.46 21.53 10.65
C LYS A 87 2.25 22.38 9.66
N TRP A 88 3.05 21.74 8.84
CA TRP A 88 3.94 22.43 7.90
C TRP A 88 3.19 22.92 6.65
N LEU A 89 2.37 22.08 6.05
CA LEU A 89 1.66 22.36 4.78
C LEU A 89 0.22 22.83 4.96
N GLY A 90 -0.42 22.58 6.09
CA GLY A 90 -1.86 22.79 6.30
C GLY A 90 -2.36 24.22 6.13
N GLY A 91 -1.47 25.21 6.12
CA GLY A 91 -1.86 26.60 5.91
C GLY A 91 -2.03 27.05 4.47
N ILE A 92 -1.72 26.18 3.54
CA ILE A 92 -1.83 26.46 2.10
C ILE A 92 -3.12 25.78 1.62
N ASN A 93 -3.78 26.36 0.62
CA ASN A 93 -4.93 25.71 -0.01
C ASN A 93 -4.48 24.36 -0.58
N GLY A 94 -5.19 23.27 -0.25
CA GLY A 94 -4.78 21.91 -0.59
C GLY A 94 -3.70 21.33 0.34
N GLY A 95 -3.34 22.02 1.41
CA GLY A 95 -2.25 21.62 2.31
C GLY A 95 -2.42 20.25 2.95
N LEU A 96 -3.67 19.88 3.34
CA LEU A 96 -3.93 18.54 3.86
C LEU A 96 -3.69 17.44 2.81
N ALA A 97 -4.13 17.66 1.59
CA ALA A 97 -3.94 16.73 0.49
C ALA A 97 -2.44 16.57 0.14
N MET A 98 -1.68 17.67 0.16
CA MET A 98 -0.21 17.62 0.00
C MET A 98 0.46 16.91 1.16
N ALA A 99 0.04 17.16 2.41
CA ALA A 99 0.52 16.46 3.60
C ALA A 99 0.23 14.96 3.53
N THR A 100 -0.97 14.59 3.03
CA THR A 100 -1.35 13.19 2.81
C THR A 100 -0.40 12.50 1.85
N VAL A 101 -0.10 13.10 0.68
CA VAL A 101 0.87 12.51 -0.27
C VAL A 101 2.25 12.35 0.36
N ALA A 102 2.74 13.40 1.04
CA ALA A 102 4.06 13.35 1.68
C ALA A 102 4.13 12.26 2.76
N THR A 103 3.13 12.18 3.64
CA THR A 103 3.05 11.15 4.68
C THR A 103 2.94 9.75 4.08
N THR A 104 2.03 9.58 3.10
CA THR A 104 1.84 8.29 2.44
C THR A 104 3.11 7.84 1.73
N ALA A 105 3.84 8.75 1.09
CA ALA A 105 5.11 8.45 0.44
C ALA A 105 6.17 7.96 1.45
N VAL A 106 6.27 8.60 2.62
CA VAL A 106 7.19 8.18 3.69
C VAL A 106 6.80 6.81 4.24
N ILE A 107 5.53 6.60 4.59
CA ILE A 107 5.04 5.32 5.10
C ILE A 107 5.19 4.21 4.05
N ALA A 108 4.89 4.53 2.78
CA ALA A 108 5.04 3.62 1.66
C ALA A 108 6.51 3.22 1.45
N ALA A 109 7.43 4.18 1.53
CA ALA A 109 8.87 3.93 1.49
C ALA A 109 9.33 3.04 2.65
N MET A 110 8.80 3.25 3.87
CA MET A 110 9.17 2.43 5.03
C MET A 110 8.61 1.00 4.94
N SER A 111 7.39 0.82 4.44
CA SER A 111 6.72 -0.49 4.38
C SER A 111 7.03 -1.29 3.10
N GLY A 112 7.36 -0.60 2.01
CA GLY A 112 7.54 -1.21 0.68
C GLY A 112 6.26 -1.83 0.09
N VAL A 113 5.09 -1.59 0.71
CA VAL A 113 3.80 -2.17 0.33
C VAL A 113 2.74 -1.07 0.17
N ALA A 114 2.18 -0.96 -1.02
CA ALA A 114 1.18 0.06 -1.35
C ALA A 114 -0.05 0.01 -0.44
N ALA A 115 -0.58 -1.18 -0.20
CA ALA A 115 -1.82 -1.37 0.55
C ALA A 115 -1.72 -0.83 1.99
N THR A 116 -0.60 -1.07 2.67
CA THR A 116 -0.35 -0.63 4.04
C THR A 116 -0.52 0.89 4.18
N ALA A 117 0.21 1.63 3.35
CA ALA A 117 0.19 3.09 3.38
C ALA A 117 -1.17 3.67 2.96
N THR A 118 -1.81 3.07 1.95
CA THR A 118 -3.13 3.49 1.48
C THR A 118 -4.21 3.30 2.54
N ILE A 119 -4.25 2.13 3.18
CA ILE A 119 -5.25 1.82 4.21
C ILE A 119 -5.06 2.75 5.41
N MET A 120 -3.83 2.87 5.89
CA MET A 120 -3.52 3.71 7.04
C MET A 120 -3.91 5.17 6.81
N MET A 121 -3.51 5.74 5.67
CA MET A 121 -3.85 7.13 5.35
C MET A 121 -5.31 7.31 4.94
N GLY A 122 -5.96 6.28 4.42
CA GLY A 122 -7.41 6.27 4.20
C GLY A 122 -8.20 6.40 5.50
N LEU A 123 -7.72 5.80 6.59
CA LEU A 123 -8.35 5.90 7.91
C LEU A 123 -8.06 7.23 8.61
N ILE A 124 -6.87 7.80 8.41
CA ILE A 124 -6.43 9.01 9.13
C ILE A 124 -6.76 10.28 8.33
N ALA A 125 -6.30 10.36 7.07
CA ALA A 125 -6.32 11.60 6.31
C ALA A 125 -7.65 11.83 5.59
N LEU A 126 -8.32 10.77 5.10
CA LEU A 126 -9.55 10.91 4.33
C LEU A 126 -10.69 11.53 5.15
N PRO A 127 -11.03 11.05 6.38
CA PRO A 127 -12.03 11.69 7.22
C PRO A 127 -11.66 13.15 7.52
N ALA A 128 -10.40 13.41 7.91
CA ALA A 128 -9.93 14.75 8.23
C ALA A 128 -10.07 15.75 7.06
N MET A 129 -9.91 15.29 5.81
CA MET A 129 -10.12 16.12 4.62
C MET A 129 -11.60 16.34 4.33
N LEU A 130 -12.43 15.29 4.45
CA LEU A 130 -13.87 15.38 4.20
C LEU A 130 -14.59 16.28 5.21
N ASP A 131 -14.26 16.20 6.50
CA ASP A 131 -14.79 17.03 7.57
C ASP A 131 -14.48 18.53 7.36
N ARG A 132 -13.37 18.82 6.65
CA ARG A 132 -12.98 20.20 6.29
C ARG A 132 -13.51 20.67 4.95
N GLY A 133 -14.43 19.91 4.35
CA GLY A 133 -15.10 20.29 3.11
C GLY A 133 -14.24 20.18 1.85
N TYR A 134 -13.21 19.32 1.87
CA TYR A 134 -12.47 18.98 0.65
C TYR A 134 -13.38 18.29 -0.37
N ASP A 135 -13.16 18.58 -1.63
CA ASP A 135 -13.79 17.82 -2.72
C ASP A 135 -13.44 16.32 -2.60
N LYS A 136 -14.42 15.44 -2.81
CA LYS A 136 -14.25 14.00 -2.64
C LYS A 136 -13.13 13.42 -3.50
N ALA A 137 -12.99 13.88 -4.73
CA ALA A 137 -11.94 13.42 -5.63
C ALA A 137 -10.56 13.91 -5.16
N LEU A 138 -10.49 15.14 -4.63
CA LEU A 138 -9.26 15.69 -4.08
C LEU A 138 -8.90 15.07 -2.71
N ALA A 139 -9.86 14.52 -1.96
CA ALA A 139 -9.60 13.82 -0.71
C ALA A 139 -9.12 12.38 -0.95
N THR A 140 -9.73 11.65 -1.89
CA THR A 140 -9.36 10.25 -2.17
C THR A 140 -8.10 10.11 -3.05
N GLY A 141 -7.92 11.03 -4.01
CA GLY A 141 -6.81 10.99 -4.95
C GLY A 141 -5.42 10.91 -4.30
N PRO A 142 -5.06 11.79 -3.36
CA PRO A 142 -3.78 11.79 -2.66
C PRO A 142 -3.48 10.52 -1.88
N VAL A 143 -4.50 9.92 -1.26
CA VAL A 143 -4.36 8.66 -0.51
C VAL A 143 -3.96 7.53 -1.45
N LEU A 144 -4.67 7.39 -2.57
CA LEU A 144 -4.40 6.35 -3.57
C LEU A 144 -3.07 6.60 -4.30
N ALA A 145 -2.86 7.84 -4.76
CA ALA A 145 -1.64 8.22 -5.47
C ALA A 145 -0.39 8.05 -4.59
N GLY A 146 -0.47 8.47 -3.32
CA GLY A 146 0.61 8.27 -2.36
C GLY A 146 0.90 6.80 -2.10
N GLY A 147 -0.14 5.97 -1.96
CA GLY A 147 0.02 4.52 -1.78
C GLY A 147 0.71 3.82 -2.95
N CYS A 148 0.44 4.26 -4.18
CA CYS A 148 1.11 3.72 -5.38
C CYS A 148 2.62 4.02 -5.42
N LEU A 149 3.14 4.92 -4.57
CA LEU A 149 4.57 5.19 -4.48
C LEU A 149 5.34 4.08 -3.74
N GLY A 150 4.68 3.26 -2.90
CA GLY A 150 5.32 2.18 -2.14
C GLY A 150 6.13 1.19 -2.98
N PRO A 151 5.60 0.66 -4.08
CA PRO A 151 6.34 -0.20 -4.98
C PRO A 151 7.51 0.47 -5.73
N ILE A 152 7.54 1.81 -5.77
CA ILE A 152 8.51 2.58 -6.55
C ILE A 152 9.61 3.15 -5.65
N ILE A 153 9.24 3.67 -4.46
CA ILE A 153 10.21 4.26 -3.52
C ILE A 153 10.87 3.12 -2.72
N PRO A 154 12.20 3.01 -2.71
CA PRO A 154 12.90 2.00 -1.91
C PRO A 154 12.75 2.21 -0.40
N PRO A 155 12.78 1.09 0.38
CA PRO A 155 12.82 -0.31 -0.02
C PRO A 155 11.46 -0.82 -0.54
N SER A 156 11.45 -1.56 -1.63
CA SER A 156 10.25 -2.06 -2.28
C SER A 156 10.27 -3.59 -2.39
N THR A 157 9.20 -4.23 -1.95
CA THR A 157 9.07 -5.70 -2.05
C THR A 157 9.03 -6.17 -3.50
N ILE A 158 8.43 -5.38 -4.41
CA ILE A 158 8.38 -5.70 -5.84
C ILE A 158 9.79 -5.66 -6.46
N MET A 159 10.61 -4.68 -6.11
CA MET A 159 11.99 -4.60 -6.60
C MET A 159 12.86 -5.75 -6.08
N ILE A 160 12.61 -6.25 -4.88
CA ILE A 160 13.28 -7.44 -4.33
C ILE A 160 12.91 -8.68 -5.16
N ILE A 161 11.62 -8.86 -5.45
CA ILE A 161 11.15 -9.96 -6.29
C ILE A 161 11.80 -9.86 -7.68
N MET A 162 11.81 -8.68 -8.29
CA MET A 162 12.48 -8.44 -9.57
C MET A 162 13.98 -8.81 -9.51
N SER A 163 14.66 -8.40 -8.45
CA SER A 163 16.08 -8.75 -8.21
C SER A 163 16.29 -10.25 -8.20
N SER A 164 15.46 -11.00 -7.49
CA SER A 164 15.54 -12.46 -7.40
C SER A 164 15.37 -13.16 -8.76
N TYR A 165 14.46 -12.65 -9.60
CA TYR A 165 14.21 -13.27 -10.92
C TYR A 165 15.20 -12.84 -12.02
N THR A 166 15.67 -11.59 -11.97
CA THR A 166 16.53 -11.04 -13.01
C THR A 166 18.02 -11.24 -12.72
N GLY A 167 18.38 -11.56 -11.48
CA GLY A 167 19.77 -11.64 -11.03
C GLY A 167 20.45 -10.25 -10.91
N VAL A 168 19.70 -9.16 -11.12
CA VAL A 168 20.20 -7.79 -10.90
C VAL A 168 20.20 -7.50 -9.41
N SER A 169 21.27 -6.92 -8.89
CA SER A 169 21.35 -6.54 -7.47
C SER A 169 20.19 -5.64 -7.05
N ALA A 170 19.55 -5.98 -5.91
CA ALA A 170 18.47 -5.16 -5.33
C ALA A 170 18.92 -3.71 -5.08
N GLY A 171 20.17 -3.49 -4.72
CA GLY A 171 20.74 -2.15 -4.52
C GLY A 171 20.71 -1.29 -5.78
N TRP A 172 21.01 -1.84 -6.94
CA TRP A 172 20.91 -1.12 -8.21
C TRP A 172 19.47 -0.79 -8.58
N LEU A 173 18.52 -1.72 -8.34
CA LEU A 173 17.10 -1.48 -8.56
C LEU A 173 16.58 -0.39 -7.62
N PHE A 174 17.00 -0.40 -6.36
CA PHE A 174 16.64 0.64 -5.41
C PHE A 174 17.19 2.01 -5.79
N ALA A 175 18.45 2.09 -6.18
CA ALA A 175 19.04 3.34 -6.67
C ALA A 175 18.31 3.89 -7.89
N GLY A 176 17.96 3.01 -8.84
CA GLY A 176 17.19 3.37 -10.02
C GLY A 176 15.76 3.82 -9.75
N GLY A 177 15.09 3.23 -8.75
CA GLY A 177 13.71 3.55 -8.36
C GLY A 177 13.58 4.80 -7.47
N ALA A 178 14.61 5.12 -6.68
CA ALA A 178 14.56 6.23 -5.73
C ALA A 178 14.30 7.58 -6.41
N LEU A 179 15.03 7.87 -7.48
CA LEU A 179 14.91 9.15 -8.18
C LEU A 179 13.53 9.37 -8.81
N PRO A 180 12.99 8.43 -9.62
CA PRO A 180 11.64 8.58 -10.18
C PRO A 180 10.56 8.54 -9.11
N GLY A 181 10.71 7.74 -8.04
CA GLY A 181 9.74 7.67 -6.96
C GLY A 181 9.58 8.98 -6.20
N VAL A 182 10.69 9.57 -5.78
CA VAL A 182 10.69 10.90 -5.13
C VAL A 182 10.23 11.98 -6.11
N GLY A 183 10.66 11.92 -7.36
CA GLY A 183 10.21 12.85 -8.41
C GLY A 183 8.70 12.81 -8.62
N LEU A 184 8.10 11.63 -8.62
CA LEU A 184 6.65 11.44 -8.75
C LEU A 184 5.90 11.96 -7.51
N ALA A 185 6.43 11.73 -6.30
CA ALA A 185 5.86 12.28 -5.07
C ALA A 185 5.82 13.81 -5.11
N LEU A 186 6.93 14.45 -5.50
CA LEU A 186 7.01 15.89 -5.65
C LEU A 186 6.05 16.40 -6.74
N LEU A 187 5.94 15.70 -7.85
CA LEU A 187 5.01 16.05 -8.93
C LEU A 187 3.56 16.02 -8.45
N PHE A 188 3.16 15.03 -7.65
CA PHE A 188 1.83 14.98 -7.05
C PHE A 188 1.59 16.16 -6.10
N ILE A 189 2.55 16.49 -5.25
CA ILE A 189 2.45 17.63 -4.32
C ILE A 189 2.30 18.94 -5.11
N ILE A 190 3.12 19.16 -6.14
CA ILE A 190 3.07 20.33 -7.00
C ILE A 190 1.72 20.42 -7.74
N TYR A 191 1.25 19.30 -8.30
CA TYR A 191 -0.04 19.23 -8.98
C TYR A 191 -1.19 19.63 -8.07
N ILE A 192 -1.24 19.09 -6.84
CA ILE A 192 -2.26 19.43 -5.85
C ILE A 192 -2.18 20.92 -5.50
N GLY A 193 -0.97 21.43 -5.26
CA GLY A 193 -0.74 22.84 -4.96
C GLY A 193 -1.26 23.77 -6.07
N ILE A 194 -0.91 23.52 -7.33
CA ILE A 194 -1.38 24.27 -8.48
C ILE A 194 -2.91 24.17 -8.62
N ARG A 195 -3.46 22.96 -8.48
CA ARG A 195 -4.91 22.73 -8.62
C ARG A 195 -5.72 23.50 -7.57
N CYS A 196 -5.24 23.53 -6.32
CA CYS A 196 -5.88 24.25 -5.22
C CYS A 196 -5.59 25.76 -5.25
N ALA A 197 -4.49 26.21 -5.85
CA ALA A 197 -4.22 27.61 -6.09
C ALA A 197 -5.18 28.20 -7.14
N ILE A 198 -5.48 27.44 -8.21
CA ILE A 198 -6.44 27.85 -9.26
C ILE A 198 -7.87 27.83 -8.72
N ASN A 199 -8.24 26.83 -7.93
CA ASN A 199 -9.57 26.68 -7.36
C ASN A 199 -9.52 26.40 -5.85
N PRO A 200 -9.45 27.44 -5.01
CA PRO A 200 -9.34 27.31 -3.55
C PRO A 200 -10.51 26.58 -2.88
N LYS A 201 -11.66 26.48 -3.55
CA LYS A 201 -12.83 25.76 -3.03
C LYS A 201 -12.65 24.24 -2.98
N LEU A 202 -11.72 23.70 -3.75
CA LEU A 202 -11.47 22.24 -3.77
C LEU A 202 -10.78 21.75 -2.51
N GLY A 203 -9.95 22.60 -1.89
CA GLY A 203 -9.22 22.23 -0.67
C GLY A 203 -8.94 23.50 0.17
N PRO A 204 -9.84 23.87 1.07
CA PRO A 204 -9.65 25.06 1.90
C PRO A 204 -8.46 24.89 2.84
N GLY A 205 -7.62 25.92 2.93
CA GLY A 205 -6.50 25.95 3.87
C GLY A 205 -6.96 26.18 5.31
N ILE A 206 -6.20 25.71 6.28
CA ILE A 206 -6.54 25.84 7.70
C ILE A 206 -6.24 27.25 8.18
N PRO A 207 -7.21 27.93 8.87
CA PRO A 207 -6.99 29.24 9.48
C PRO A 207 -5.85 29.20 10.50
N LYS A 208 -5.06 30.29 10.55
CA LYS A 208 -3.89 30.38 11.45
C LYS A 208 -4.22 30.17 12.95
N ALA A 209 -5.42 30.54 13.37
CA ALA A 209 -5.89 30.39 14.76
C ALA A 209 -6.07 28.92 15.16
N GLU A 210 -6.49 28.06 14.22
CA GLU A 210 -6.73 26.65 14.47
C GLU A 210 -5.45 25.82 14.45
N ARG A 211 -4.38 26.31 13.80
CA ARG A 211 -3.07 25.64 13.79
C ARG A 211 -2.45 25.54 15.18
N ALA A 212 -2.69 26.50 16.05
CA ALA A 212 -2.14 26.52 17.41
C ALA A 212 -2.85 25.50 18.31
N SER A 213 -4.13 25.17 18.04
CA SER A 213 -4.91 24.19 18.82
C SER A 213 -4.65 22.73 18.37
N LEU A 214 -4.10 22.54 17.18
CA LEU A 214 -3.78 21.22 16.63
C LEU A 214 -2.52 20.56 17.24
N ALA A 215 -1.87 21.23 18.20
CA ALA A 215 -0.76 20.64 18.95
C ALA A 215 -1.15 19.41 19.80
N GLY A 216 -2.43 19.04 19.81
CA GLY A 216 -2.94 17.87 20.53
C GLY A 216 -3.68 16.84 19.64
N VAL A 217 -3.77 17.05 18.33
CA VAL A 217 -4.57 16.19 17.43
C VAL A 217 -3.92 14.83 17.20
N GLY A 218 -2.62 14.69 17.36
CA GLY A 218 -1.94 13.40 17.34
C GLY A 218 -2.45 12.43 18.42
N ALA A 219 -2.85 12.95 19.57
CA ALA A 219 -3.43 12.16 20.65
C ALA A 219 -4.91 11.75 20.39
N GLN A 220 -5.58 12.38 19.44
CA GLN A 220 -6.98 12.08 19.12
C GLN A 220 -7.12 10.98 18.05
N TYR A 221 -6.05 10.69 17.31
CA TYR A 221 -5.94 9.57 16.39
C TYR A 221 -5.19 8.40 17.03
N ASP A 222 -5.48 8.13 18.30
CA ASP A 222 -5.03 6.89 18.93
C ASP A 222 -5.54 5.71 18.08
N SER A 223 -4.65 4.81 17.73
CA SER A 223 -4.96 3.64 16.90
C SER A 223 -6.11 2.82 17.47
N GLU A 224 -6.29 2.79 18.79
CA GLU A 224 -7.44 2.17 19.46
C GLU A 224 -8.75 2.90 19.16
N VAL A 225 -8.78 4.22 19.20
CA VAL A 225 -9.99 5.01 18.95
C VAL A 225 -10.43 4.89 17.49
N VAL A 226 -9.47 4.94 16.55
CA VAL A 226 -9.74 4.73 15.12
C VAL A 226 -10.22 3.30 14.87
N TYR A 227 -9.60 2.29 15.48
CA TYR A 227 -10.00 0.89 15.38
C TYR A 227 -11.42 0.67 15.92
N HIS A 228 -11.75 1.23 17.08
CA HIS A 228 -13.09 1.12 17.67
C HIS A 228 -14.16 1.83 16.84
N ASN A 229 -13.87 3.01 16.29
CA ASN A 229 -14.81 3.74 15.44
C ASN A 229 -15.05 3.01 14.10
N VAL A 230 -13.99 2.50 13.45
CA VAL A 230 -14.11 1.71 12.23
C VAL A 230 -14.83 0.40 12.50
N LYS A 231 -14.55 -0.29 13.61
CA LYS A 231 -15.25 -1.53 14.01
C LYS A 231 -16.74 -1.27 14.27
N ALA A 232 -17.09 -0.15 14.89
CA ALA A 232 -18.48 0.24 15.12
C ALA A 232 -19.21 0.58 13.82
N GLU A 233 -18.57 1.27 12.89
CA GLU A 233 -19.17 1.68 11.61
C GLU A 233 -19.32 0.49 10.65
N VAL A 234 -18.36 -0.42 10.61
CA VAL A 234 -18.42 -1.67 9.85
C VAL A 234 -19.49 -2.61 10.42
N ALA A 235 -19.61 -2.69 11.75
CA ALA A 235 -20.67 -3.44 12.41
C ALA A 235 -22.07 -2.85 12.11
N ALA A 236 -22.19 -1.53 12.03
CA ALA A 236 -23.42 -0.84 11.65
C ALA A 236 -23.82 -1.10 10.18
N GLN A 237 -22.86 -1.40 9.30
CA GLN A 237 -23.09 -1.78 7.91
C GLN A 237 -23.37 -3.28 7.70
N GLY A 238 -23.45 -4.07 8.78
CA GLY A 238 -23.82 -5.50 8.73
C GLY A 238 -22.69 -6.42 8.20
N VAL A 239 -21.47 -5.92 8.11
CA VAL A 239 -20.29 -6.73 7.73
C VAL A 239 -19.79 -7.41 9.02
N VAL A 240 -20.01 -8.73 9.11
CA VAL A 240 -19.48 -9.54 10.22
C VAL A 240 -17.98 -9.72 10.04
N TYR A 241 -17.18 -8.97 10.80
CA TYR A 241 -15.78 -9.27 10.99
C TYR A 241 -15.70 -10.51 11.88
N THR A 242 -15.29 -11.64 11.33
CA THR A 242 -14.82 -12.77 12.14
C THR A 242 -13.53 -12.32 12.83
N ASP A 243 -13.63 -12.11 14.12
CA ASP A 243 -12.52 -11.71 14.99
C ASP A 243 -11.37 -12.72 14.80
N MET A 244 -10.22 -12.27 14.35
CA MET A 244 -9.03 -13.14 14.23
C MET A 244 -8.61 -13.70 15.60
N GLU A 245 -9.04 -13.10 16.68
CA GLU A 245 -8.79 -13.56 18.04
C GLU A 245 -9.59 -14.83 18.38
N SER A 246 -10.79 -15.01 17.81
CA SER A 246 -11.59 -16.22 17.99
C SER A 246 -11.14 -17.40 17.11
N ALA A 247 -10.26 -17.19 16.15
CA ALA A 247 -9.69 -18.22 15.28
C ALA A 247 -8.37 -18.81 15.85
N LEU A 248 -7.84 -18.21 16.93
CA LEU A 248 -6.58 -18.63 17.58
C LEU A 248 -6.80 -19.31 18.94
N THR A 249 -8.05 -19.41 19.41
CA THR A 249 -8.47 -20.22 20.57
C THR A 249 -9.25 -21.44 20.13
#